data_1e382e886f7944125a2a5e3d91fc2562
#
_entry.id   1e382e886f7944125a2a5e3d91fc2562
#
_cell.length_a   1.000
_cell.length_b   1.000
_cell.length_c   1.000
_cell.angle_alpha   90.00
_cell.angle_beta   90.00
_cell.angle_gamma   90.00
#
_symmetry.space_group_name_H-M   'P 1'
#
loop_
_entity.id
_entity.type
_entity.pdbx_description
1 polymer ?
#
loop_
_entity_poly.entity_id
_entity_poly.type
_entity_poly.pdbx_seq_one_letter_code
_entity_poly.pdbx_strand_id
1 'polypeptide(L)'
;MTRAGVVLPVRVDPKGIDGPTPKAVRNKKKWRRVGRGWYVPTEADPDRLDQRIVEAMAGLPDTAAVTGWAALGWERGRWFTGLGADGATRLPVPVALDDQRLTAQRSGLLPSEDWLFESDITTVDGLRITVPNRSVTFETRRARTLVRAVQVIDMAAYDDFIDLEDLSTYVDRLVARQGIKLTRRALPLARENTWSPQEVTMRLMWDAAVTCPVLLCNAPVFDRSGNHLFTPDLFDPMTGVAGEYNGRVHLDEDPFRRDLDKEAAYRHHGIEVVTMMSADRYDVDNVERRLRAAYDRAGRRPLSGSWTLDQPDWWVDTSTVARRRALSQSERAIWLRRRT
;
A
#
# COMPACT_ATOMS: atom_id res chain seq x y z
N MET A 1 26.41 -1.22 -0.06
CA MET A 1 25.10 -0.83 -0.59
C MET A 1 25.24 -0.65 -2.09
N THR A 2 24.49 -1.39 -2.89
CA THR A 2 24.62 -1.39 -4.36
C THR A 2 23.24 -1.30 -5.00
N ARG A 3 22.68 -0.08 -5.03
CA ARG A 3 21.42 0.15 -5.73
C ARG A 3 21.67 1.18 -6.83
N ALA A 4 21.38 0.81 -8.08
CA ALA A 4 21.63 1.65 -9.25
C ALA A 4 21.02 3.05 -9.10
N GLY A 5 21.82 4.09 -9.34
CA GLY A 5 21.40 5.48 -9.27
C GLY A 5 21.22 6.06 -7.85
N VAL A 6 21.61 5.31 -6.80
CA VAL A 6 21.67 5.83 -5.43
C VAL A 6 23.11 6.24 -5.11
N VAL A 7 23.26 7.46 -4.62
CA VAL A 7 24.54 8.03 -4.21
C VAL A 7 24.59 8.08 -2.69
N LEU A 8 25.57 7.36 -2.10
CA LEU A 8 25.71 7.33 -0.65
C LEU A 8 26.23 8.67 -0.13
N PRO A 9 25.70 9.17 0.97
CA PRO A 9 26.26 10.30 1.67
C PRO A 9 27.70 10.01 2.13
N VAL A 10 28.58 10.98 1.94
CA VAL A 10 29.98 10.91 2.37
C VAL A 10 30.24 11.93 3.48
N ARG A 11 31.08 11.54 4.42
CA ARG A 11 31.50 12.43 5.49
C ARG A 11 32.60 13.37 5.00
N VAL A 12 32.57 14.63 5.47
CA VAL A 12 33.70 15.54 5.23
C VAL A 12 34.97 14.95 5.81
N ASP A 13 36.00 14.89 4.99
CA ASP A 13 37.34 14.47 5.38
C ASP A 13 38.35 15.63 5.23
N PRO A 14 39.04 16.05 6.31
CA PRO A 14 40.06 17.09 6.24
C PRO A 14 41.19 16.81 5.24
N LYS A 15 41.51 15.55 5.04
CA LYS A 15 42.59 15.09 4.13
C LYS A 15 42.10 14.88 2.70
N GLY A 16 40.77 14.75 2.49
CA GLY A 16 40.18 14.50 1.17
C GLY A 16 40.43 13.12 0.59
N ILE A 17 40.70 12.12 1.44
CA ILE A 17 40.97 10.71 1.05
C ILE A 17 39.66 9.96 0.88
N ASP A 18 38.83 9.95 1.94
CA ASP A 18 37.56 9.17 1.98
C ASP A 18 36.32 10.05 1.77
N GLY A 19 36.51 11.34 1.51
CA GLY A 19 35.40 12.28 1.31
C GLY A 19 35.86 13.67 0.90
N PRO A 20 34.93 14.58 0.63
CA PRO A 20 35.23 15.94 0.23
C PRO A 20 35.86 16.73 1.37
N THR A 21 36.84 17.59 1.06
CA THR A 21 37.44 18.48 2.07
C THR A 21 36.47 19.55 2.54
N PRO A 22 36.70 20.16 3.73
CA PRO A 22 35.90 21.29 4.22
C PRO A 22 35.82 22.48 3.24
N LYS A 23 36.89 22.67 2.43
CA LYS A 23 36.88 23.69 1.36
C LYS A 23 36.00 23.28 0.19
N ALA A 24 36.05 22.02 -0.24
CA ALA A 24 35.24 21.50 -1.35
C ALA A 24 33.73 21.62 -1.12
N VAL A 25 33.27 21.29 0.09
CA VAL A 25 31.81 21.31 0.43
C VAL A 25 31.23 22.73 0.53
N ARG A 26 32.07 23.80 0.53
CA ARG A 26 31.59 25.18 0.42
C ARG A 26 31.00 25.48 -0.95
N ASN A 27 31.39 24.71 -1.97
CA ASN A 27 30.84 24.83 -3.31
C ASN A 27 29.45 24.16 -3.37
N LYS A 28 28.40 24.94 -3.13
CA LYS A 28 27.00 24.51 -3.16
C LYS A 28 26.51 24.04 -4.55
N LYS A 29 27.25 24.34 -5.63
CA LYS A 29 26.94 23.83 -6.98
C LYS A 29 27.40 22.38 -7.17
N LYS A 30 28.32 21.89 -6.32
CA LYS A 30 28.88 20.53 -6.41
C LYS A 30 28.41 19.65 -5.27
N TRP A 31 28.12 20.23 -4.09
CA TRP A 31 27.83 19.49 -2.87
C TRP A 31 26.58 19.98 -2.18
N ARG A 32 25.66 19.06 -1.88
CA ARG A 32 24.45 19.29 -1.07
C ARG A 32 24.64 18.65 0.31
N ARG A 33 24.36 19.43 1.35
CA ARG A 33 24.43 18.95 2.74
C ARG A 33 23.16 18.13 3.06
N VAL A 34 23.33 16.94 3.63
CA VAL A 34 22.25 16.03 4.05
C VAL A 34 22.22 15.78 5.56
N GLY A 35 23.30 16.13 6.25
CA GLY A 35 23.43 16.02 7.71
C GLY A 35 24.61 16.82 8.22
N ARG A 36 24.84 16.80 9.55
CA ARG A 36 26.03 17.47 10.14
C ARG A 36 27.31 16.74 9.70
N GLY A 37 28.08 17.38 8.82
CA GLY A 37 29.31 16.82 8.26
C GLY A 37 29.07 15.77 7.16
N TRP A 38 27.84 15.57 6.69
CA TRP A 38 27.50 14.62 5.63
C TRP A 38 26.99 15.34 4.38
N TYR A 39 27.47 14.90 3.23
CA TYR A 39 27.21 15.53 1.93
C TYR A 39 26.98 14.50 0.85
N VAL A 40 26.23 14.90 -0.19
CA VAL A 40 26.11 14.18 -1.46
C VAL A 40 26.46 15.13 -2.60
N PRO A 41 26.93 14.64 -3.76
CA PRO A 41 26.99 15.45 -4.97
C PRO A 41 25.64 16.06 -5.30
N THR A 42 25.62 17.26 -5.86
CA THR A 42 24.38 17.97 -6.21
C THR A 42 23.57 17.27 -7.30
N GLU A 43 24.23 16.44 -8.11
CA GLU A 43 23.62 15.60 -9.15
C GLU A 43 22.78 14.45 -8.59
N ALA A 44 22.94 14.10 -7.29
CA ALA A 44 22.11 13.11 -6.63
C ALA A 44 20.67 13.64 -6.53
N ASP A 45 19.73 12.95 -7.17
CA ASP A 45 18.33 13.35 -7.24
C ASP A 45 17.66 13.32 -5.84
N PRO A 46 17.32 14.48 -5.24
CA PRO A 46 16.71 14.55 -3.92
C PRO A 46 15.26 14.06 -3.89
N ASP A 47 14.63 13.84 -5.04
CA ASP A 47 13.23 13.46 -5.16
C ASP A 47 13.06 11.96 -5.28
N ARG A 48 14.10 11.28 -5.69
CA ARG A 48 14.11 9.83 -5.76
C ARG A 48 13.94 9.22 -4.36
N LEU A 49 12.98 8.31 -4.23
CA LEU A 49 12.65 7.65 -2.97
C LEU A 49 13.87 7.04 -2.26
N ASP A 50 14.61 6.22 -2.99
CA ASP A 50 15.80 5.51 -2.47
C ASP A 50 16.88 6.49 -1.99
N GLN A 51 17.06 7.61 -2.71
CA GLN A 51 18.03 8.64 -2.36
C GLN A 51 17.62 9.36 -1.06
N ARG A 52 16.33 9.69 -0.91
CA ARG A 52 15.80 10.28 0.33
C ARG A 52 16.06 9.39 1.54
N ILE A 53 15.87 8.09 1.37
CA ILE A 53 16.04 7.10 2.44
C ILE A 53 17.51 7.03 2.89
N VAL A 54 18.45 6.89 1.96
CA VAL A 54 19.87 6.80 2.35
C VAL A 54 20.41 8.12 2.92
N GLU A 55 19.91 9.26 2.45
CA GLU A 55 20.28 10.56 3.01
C GLU A 55 19.77 10.75 4.45
N ALA A 56 18.57 10.22 4.74
CA ALA A 56 18.02 10.24 6.09
C ALA A 56 18.89 9.44 7.08
N MET A 57 19.50 8.35 6.63
CA MET A 57 20.36 7.49 7.45
C MET A 57 21.75 8.09 7.71
N ALA A 58 22.17 9.13 6.98
CA ALA A 58 23.51 9.71 7.11
C ALA A 58 23.79 10.19 8.53
N GLY A 59 24.84 9.63 9.15
CA GLY A 59 25.29 10.00 10.50
C GLY A 59 24.38 9.54 11.64
N LEU A 60 23.45 8.62 11.38
CA LEU A 60 22.76 7.89 12.44
C LEU A 60 23.65 6.75 12.97
N PRO A 61 23.36 6.23 14.17
CA PRO A 61 24.06 5.05 14.71
C PRO A 61 23.94 3.84 13.78
N ASP A 62 24.94 2.96 13.78
CA ASP A 62 24.96 1.73 12.97
C ASP A 62 23.83 0.75 13.37
N THR A 63 23.28 0.91 14.59
CA THR A 63 22.11 0.14 15.07
C THR A 63 20.79 0.64 14.51
N ALA A 64 20.73 1.87 13.99
CA ALA A 64 19.53 2.43 13.42
C ALA A 64 19.05 1.65 12.18
N ALA A 65 17.75 1.54 12.01
CA ALA A 65 17.13 0.89 10.86
C ALA A 65 15.99 1.74 10.30
N VAL A 66 15.86 1.77 8.98
CA VAL A 66 14.70 2.36 8.32
C VAL A 66 13.46 1.55 8.68
N THR A 67 12.31 2.20 8.90
CA THR A 67 11.05 1.53 9.28
C THR A 67 9.84 2.11 8.53
N GLY A 68 8.66 1.58 8.80
CA GLY A 68 7.41 2.09 8.25
C GLY A 68 7.38 2.12 6.73
N TRP A 69 6.75 3.16 6.18
CA TRP A 69 6.62 3.33 4.74
C TRP A 69 7.96 3.31 3.99
N ALA A 70 9.03 3.79 4.62
CA ALA A 70 10.33 3.87 3.98
C ALA A 70 11.01 2.50 3.85
N ALA A 71 10.83 1.60 4.82
CA ALA A 71 11.29 0.22 4.70
C ALA A 71 10.52 -0.53 3.60
N LEU A 72 9.17 -0.42 3.61
CA LEU A 72 8.33 -1.03 2.59
C LEU A 72 8.60 -0.45 1.19
N GLY A 73 8.80 0.86 1.08
CA GLY A 73 9.18 1.50 -0.18
C GLY A 73 10.60 1.12 -0.65
N TRP A 74 11.54 0.88 0.28
CA TRP A 74 12.86 0.34 -0.05
C TRP A 74 12.75 -1.05 -0.68
N GLU A 75 11.84 -1.88 -0.22
CA GLU A 75 11.52 -3.19 -0.79
C GLU A 75 10.61 -3.12 -2.04
N ARG A 76 10.43 -1.92 -2.62
CA ARG A 76 9.68 -1.69 -3.85
C ARG A 76 8.15 -1.75 -3.69
N GLY A 77 7.65 -1.54 -2.49
CA GLY A 77 6.21 -1.47 -2.25
C GLY A 77 5.55 -0.36 -3.07
N ARG A 78 4.58 -0.72 -3.88
CA ARG A 78 3.92 0.16 -4.85
C ARG A 78 3.27 1.40 -4.21
N TRP A 79 2.65 1.19 -3.06
CA TRP A 79 1.85 2.21 -2.37
C TRP A 79 2.63 2.97 -1.29
N PHE A 80 3.92 2.65 -1.09
CA PHE A 80 4.79 3.23 -0.08
C PHE A 80 5.78 4.23 -0.67
N THR A 81 5.23 5.25 -1.34
CA THR A 81 5.99 6.23 -2.13
C THR A 81 6.65 7.33 -1.29
N GLY A 82 6.36 7.40 0.01
CA GLY A 82 6.83 8.49 0.88
C GLY A 82 6.13 9.82 0.64
N LEU A 83 4.95 9.79 0.01
CA LEU A 83 4.08 10.93 -0.18
C LEU A 83 2.85 10.82 0.73
N GLY A 84 2.30 11.96 1.10
CA GLY A 84 1.05 12.07 1.83
C GLY A 84 -0.17 11.66 0.99
N ALA A 85 -1.34 11.67 1.60
CA ALA A 85 -2.60 11.33 0.92
C ALA A 85 -2.97 12.29 -0.24
N ASP A 86 -2.34 13.47 -0.27
CA ASP A 86 -2.46 14.46 -1.35
C ASP A 86 -1.58 14.15 -2.57
N GLY A 87 -0.76 13.09 -2.49
CA GLY A 87 0.17 12.71 -3.55
C GLY A 87 1.34 13.68 -3.76
N ALA A 88 1.46 14.74 -2.95
CA ALA A 88 2.44 15.82 -3.14
C ALA A 88 3.32 16.06 -1.90
N THR A 89 2.73 16.07 -0.72
CA THR A 89 3.46 16.32 0.54
C THR A 89 4.44 15.19 0.83
N ARG A 90 5.74 15.53 0.93
CA ARG A 90 6.77 14.55 1.29
C ARG A 90 6.67 14.19 2.77
N LEU A 91 6.52 12.91 3.05
CA LEU A 91 6.56 12.38 4.41
C LEU A 91 8.01 12.32 4.92
N PRO A 92 8.26 12.60 6.21
CA PRO A 92 9.57 12.36 6.81
C PRO A 92 9.89 10.85 6.80
N VAL A 93 11.18 10.52 6.63
CA VAL A 93 11.65 9.13 6.62
C VAL A 93 11.62 8.58 8.04
N PRO A 94 10.84 7.54 8.34
CA PRO A 94 10.80 6.94 9.65
C PRO A 94 12.03 6.03 9.88
N VAL A 95 12.65 6.20 11.04
CA VAL A 95 13.84 5.44 11.45
C VAL A 95 13.66 4.91 12.87
N ALA A 96 13.85 3.62 13.04
CA ALA A 96 13.87 2.97 14.35
C ALA A 96 15.27 3.11 14.95
N LEU A 97 15.33 3.63 16.18
CA LEU A 97 16.57 3.89 16.92
C LEU A 97 16.74 2.93 18.11
N ASP A 98 15.73 2.08 18.33
CA ASP A 98 15.63 1.25 19.51
C ASP A 98 15.66 2.10 20.80
N ASP A 99 16.55 1.80 21.74
CA ASP A 99 16.72 2.54 22.98
C ASP A 99 17.55 3.85 22.85
N GLN A 100 18.02 4.15 21.63
CA GLN A 100 18.85 5.32 21.39
C GLN A 100 18.03 6.57 21.12
N ARG A 101 18.54 7.72 21.57
CA ARG A 101 17.93 9.02 21.37
C ARG A 101 18.77 9.90 20.44
N LEU A 102 18.09 10.62 19.57
CA LEU A 102 18.73 11.68 18.80
C LEU A 102 18.87 12.92 19.65
N THR A 103 20.08 13.44 19.73
CA THR A 103 20.40 14.68 20.47
C THR A 103 19.89 15.95 19.78
N ALA A 104 19.50 15.87 18.49
CA ALA A 104 19.00 16.98 17.70
C ALA A 104 17.94 16.53 16.70
N GLN A 105 16.89 17.32 16.56
CA GLN A 105 15.90 17.13 15.49
C GLN A 105 16.52 17.35 14.12
N ARG A 106 16.17 16.49 13.17
CA ARG A 106 16.56 16.60 11.75
C ARG A 106 15.31 16.72 10.90
N SER A 107 15.27 17.77 10.09
CA SER A 107 14.21 17.94 9.09
C SER A 107 14.19 16.73 8.15
N GLY A 108 13.00 16.23 7.82
CA GLY A 108 12.82 15.08 6.93
C GLY A 108 13.07 13.70 7.58
N LEU A 109 13.34 13.64 8.89
CA LEU A 109 13.49 12.41 9.65
C LEU A 109 12.37 12.28 10.70
N LEU A 110 11.81 11.08 10.84
CA LEU A 110 10.88 10.71 11.90
C LEU A 110 11.51 9.63 12.77
N PRO A 111 12.19 9.98 13.87
CA PRO A 111 12.80 9.00 14.75
C PRO A 111 11.73 8.27 15.56
N SER A 112 11.97 6.98 15.81
CA SER A 112 11.20 6.14 16.72
C SER A 112 12.13 5.47 17.72
N GLU A 113 11.87 5.69 19.00
CA GLU A 113 12.56 5.07 20.13
C GLU A 113 11.80 3.81 20.61
N ASP A 114 10.91 3.29 19.77
CA ASP A 114 10.19 2.05 20.06
C ASP A 114 11.18 0.89 20.14
N TRP A 115 11.16 0.17 21.23
CA TRP A 115 11.94 -1.06 21.40
C TRP A 115 11.67 -2.07 20.28
N LEU A 116 12.72 -2.75 19.82
CA LEU A 116 12.71 -3.72 18.74
C LEU A 116 12.98 -5.13 19.27
N PHE A 117 12.34 -6.13 18.68
CA PHE A 117 12.82 -7.50 18.80
C PHE A 117 14.07 -7.67 17.91
N GLU A 118 14.96 -8.58 18.26
CA GLU A 118 16.10 -8.90 17.40
C GLU A 118 15.65 -9.32 16.00
N SER A 119 14.52 -10.06 15.92
CA SER A 119 13.90 -10.49 14.67
C SER A 119 13.22 -9.36 13.87
N ASP A 120 13.13 -8.15 14.42
CA ASP A 120 12.51 -7.02 13.72
C ASP A 120 13.43 -6.38 12.67
N ILE A 121 14.72 -6.75 12.64
CA ILE A 121 15.72 -6.13 11.77
C ILE A 121 16.19 -7.10 10.70
N THR A 122 16.31 -6.59 9.48
CA THR A 122 16.93 -7.28 8.34
C THR A 122 17.80 -6.30 7.55
N THR A 123 18.52 -6.82 6.57
CA THR A 123 19.34 -6.00 5.66
C THR A 123 18.96 -6.31 4.21
N VAL A 124 18.54 -5.29 3.49
CA VAL A 124 18.20 -5.37 2.07
C VAL A 124 19.05 -4.39 1.28
N ASP A 125 19.75 -4.87 0.26
CA ASP A 125 20.71 -4.09 -0.56
C ASP A 125 21.74 -3.31 0.28
N GLY A 126 22.14 -3.87 1.43
CA GLY A 126 23.09 -3.28 2.36
C GLY A 126 22.53 -2.16 3.24
N LEU A 127 21.22 -1.92 3.24
CA LEU A 127 20.54 -1.01 4.16
C LEU A 127 19.84 -1.81 5.26
N ARG A 128 20.04 -1.42 6.53
CA ARG A 128 19.29 -1.97 7.66
C ARG A 128 17.86 -1.42 7.63
N ILE A 129 16.90 -2.32 7.61
CA ILE A 129 15.48 -1.99 7.60
C ILE A 129 14.75 -2.85 8.63
N THR A 130 13.56 -2.44 9.05
CA THR A 130 12.69 -3.33 9.83
C THR A 130 11.92 -4.26 8.89
N VAL A 131 11.67 -5.49 9.37
CA VAL A 131 10.86 -6.47 8.64
C VAL A 131 9.45 -5.93 8.36
N PRO A 132 8.74 -6.45 7.33
CA PRO A 132 7.44 -5.92 6.93
C PRO A 132 6.41 -5.86 8.05
N ASN A 133 6.25 -6.90 8.86
CA ASN A 133 5.28 -6.91 9.98
C ASN A 133 5.54 -5.76 10.96
N ARG A 134 6.80 -5.46 11.27
CA ARG A 134 7.19 -4.33 12.13
C ARG A 134 6.89 -3.00 11.47
N SER A 135 7.22 -2.86 10.17
CA SER A 135 7.01 -1.66 9.37
C SER A 135 5.52 -1.32 9.22
N VAL A 136 4.69 -2.32 8.88
CA VAL A 136 3.22 -2.18 8.81
C VAL A 136 2.63 -1.79 10.16
N THR A 137 3.07 -2.45 11.23
CA THR A 137 2.60 -2.13 12.59
C THR A 137 2.99 -0.71 13.00
N PHE A 138 4.18 -0.23 12.62
CA PHE A 138 4.60 1.15 12.86
C PHE A 138 3.65 2.15 12.20
N GLU A 139 3.29 1.94 10.92
CA GLU A 139 2.39 2.82 10.17
C GLU A 139 0.96 2.79 10.70
N THR A 140 0.43 1.58 10.98
CA THR A 140 -0.95 1.42 11.44
C THR A 140 -1.19 2.02 12.82
N ARG A 141 -0.23 1.90 13.74
CA ARG A 141 -0.30 2.50 15.08
C ARG A 141 -0.31 4.03 15.06
N ARG A 142 0.27 4.63 14.03
CA ARG A 142 0.40 6.08 13.82
C ARG A 142 -0.62 6.64 12.83
N ALA A 143 -1.46 5.78 12.24
CA ALA A 143 -2.50 6.21 11.33
C ALA A 143 -3.49 7.15 12.03
N ARG A 144 -3.94 8.18 11.31
CA ARG A 144 -4.89 9.17 11.85
C ARG A 144 -6.31 8.64 11.92
N THR A 145 -6.64 7.65 11.09
CA THR A 145 -7.98 7.07 10.99
C THR A 145 -7.91 5.55 10.88
N LEU A 146 -9.02 4.89 11.23
CA LEU A 146 -9.16 3.45 11.05
C LEU A 146 -9.05 3.05 9.57
N VAL A 147 -9.67 3.81 8.67
CA VAL A 147 -9.58 3.61 7.21
C VAL A 147 -8.11 3.60 6.76
N ARG A 148 -7.32 4.58 7.21
CA ARG A 148 -5.89 4.64 6.86
C ARG A 148 -5.11 3.45 7.40
N ALA A 149 -5.41 2.98 8.60
CA ALA A 149 -4.76 1.79 9.17
C ALA A 149 -5.08 0.53 8.33
N VAL A 150 -6.34 0.34 7.91
CA VAL A 150 -6.73 -0.77 7.02
C VAL A 150 -6.05 -0.64 5.66
N GLN A 151 -6.01 0.56 5.06
CA GLN A 151 -5.29 0.79 3.80
C GLN A 151 -3.82 0.36 3.87
N VAL A 152 -3.12 0.66 4.96
CA VAL A 152 -1.72 0.25 5.12
C VAL A 152 -1.58 -1.27 5.14
N ILE A 153 -2.47 -1.98 5.84
CA ILE A 153 -2.45 -3.44 5.91
C ILE A 153 -2.73 -4.05 4.53
N ASP A 154 -3.83 -3.63 3.90
CA ASP A 154 -4.25 -4.18 2.61
C ASP A 154 -3.20 -3.91 1.52
N MET A 155 -2.59 -2.73 1.50
CA MET A 155 -1.54 -2.40 0.53
C MET A 155 -0.23 -3.15 0.78
N ALA A 156 0.10 -3.45 2.02
CA ALA A 156 1.24 -4.32 2.32
C ALA A 156 0.97 -5.79 1.92
N ALA A 157 -0.26 -6.25 2.09
CA ALA A 157 -0.69 -7.55 1.58
C ALA A 157 -0.77 -7.57 0.05
N TYR A 158 -1.16 -6.47 -0.61
CA TYR A 158 -1.12 -6.33 -2.06
C TYR A 158 0.29 -6.58 -2.64
N ASP A 159 1.32 -6.04 -1.98
CA ASP A 159 2.72 -6.20 -2.38
C ASP A 159 3.35 -7.53 -1.88
N ASP A 160 2.55 -8.43 -1.29
CA ASP A 160 2.96 -9.72 -0.71
C ASP A 160 3.97 -9.59 0.45
N PHE A 161 4.07 -8.44 1.09
CA PHE A 161 4.97 -8.22 2.22
C PHE A 161 4.51 -8.95 3.48
N ILE A 162 3.21 -8.96 3.71
CA ILE A 162 2.59 -9.61 4.88
C ILE A 162 1.38 -10.42 4.43
N ASP A 163 1.07 -11.50 5.11
CA ASP A 163 -0.27 -12.06 5.17
C ASP A 163 -0.94 -11.70 6.50
N LEU A 164 -2.25 -11.83 6.57
CA LEU A 164 -3.01 -11.35 7.73
C LEU A 164 -2.79 -12.21 8.97
N GLU A 165 -2.49 -13.50 8.82
CA GLU A 165 -2.24 -14.43 9.92
C GLU A 165 -0.89 -14.11 10.59
N ASP A 166 0.17 -13.98 9.80
CA ASP A 166 1.50 -13.60 10.29
C ASP A 166 1.47 -12.23 10.97
N LEU A 167 0.76 -11.25 10.38
CA LEU A 167 0.61 -9.93 10.98
C LEU A 167 -0.16 -10.00 12.31
N SER A 168 -1.23 -10.80 12.38
CA SER A 168 -1.98 -11.00 13.63
C SER A 168 -1.09 -11.56 14.72
N THR A 169 -0.36 -12.63 14.42
CA THR A 169 0.60 -13.26 15.33
C THR A 169 1.66 -12.27 15.82
N TYR A 170 2.17 -11.42 14.92
CA TYR A 170 3.12 -10.38 15.29
C TYR A 170 2.49 -9.33 16.24
N VAL A 171 1.29 -8.85 15.92
CA VAL A 171 0.56 -7.84 16.70
C VAL A 171 0.22 -8.34 18.11
N ASP A 172 -0.06 -9.61 18.28
CA ASP A 172 -0.37 -10.22 19.59
C ASP A 172 0.85 -10.19 20.53
N ARG A 173 2.06 -10.26 20.00
CA ARG A 173 3.31 -10.11 20.77
C ARG A 173 3.53 -8.68 21.30
N LEU A 174 2.85 -7.69 20.73
CA LEU A 174 3.06 -6.27 21.07
C LEU A 174 2.15 -5.83 22.21
N VAL A 175 2.60 -6.09 23.44
CA VAL A 175 1.90 -5.67 24.65
C VAL A 175 2.20 -4.18 24.94
N ALA A 176 1.16 -3.43 25.32
CA ALA A 176 1.26 -2.03 25.78
C ALA A 176 1.95 -1.02 24.83
N ARG A 177 2.03 -1.30 23.55
CA ARG A 177 2.57 -0.35 22.56
C ARG A 177 1.58 0.77 22.29
N GLN A 178 2.07 2.01 22.30
CA GLN A 178 1.26 3.18 21.98
C GLN A 178 0.62 3.01 20.59
N GLY A 179 -0.70 3.22 20.49
CA GLY A 179 -1.46 3.12 19.24
C GLY A 179 -1.82 1.70 18.80
N ILE A 180 -1.37 0.63 19.48
CA ILE A 180 -1.64 -0.78 19.09
C ILE A 180 -3.13 -1.11 19.01
N LYS A 181 -3.96 -0.43 19.79
CA LYS A 181 -5.43 -0.60 19.75
C LYS A 181 -6.00 -0.31 18.35
N LEU A 182 -5.43 0.66 17.63
CA LEU A 182 -5.88 0.99 16.28
C LEU A 182 -5.52 -0.12 15.30
N THR A 183 -4.31 -0.67 15.38
CA THR A 183 -3.90 -1.83 14.57
C THR A 183 -4.81 -3.04 14.82
N ARG A 184 -5.09 -3.36 16.08
CA ARG A 184 -5.99 -4.47 16.46
C ARG A 184 -7.43 -4.28 15.97
N ARG A 185 -7.90 -3.03 15.86
CA ARG A 185 -9.20 -2.72 15.27
C ARG A 185 -9.19 -2.78 13.75
N ALA A 186 -8.08 -2.46 13.11
CA ALA A 186 -7.94 -2.47 11.66
C ALA A 186 -7.80 -3.89 11.09
N LEU A 187 -7.10 -4.77 11.82
CA LEU A 187 -6.75 -6.11 11.34
C LEU A 187 -7.96 -6.97 10.92
N PRO A 188 -9.07 -7.08 11.68
CA PRO A 188 -10.24 -7.86 11.25
C PRO A 188 -10.97 -7.26 10.04
N LEU A 189 -10.73 -5.98 9.76
CA LEU A 189 -11.30 -5.28 8.60
C LEU A 189 -10.41 -5.38 7.35
N ALA A 190 -9.20 -5.87 7.47
CA ALA A 190 -8.26 -5.98 6.35
C ALA A 190 -8.59 -7.13 5.40
N ARG A 191 -8.17 -7.00 4.15
CA ARG A 191 -8.32 -8.02 3.09
C ARG A 191 -7.05 -8.10 2.24
N GLU A 192 -6.67 -9.31 1.83
CA GLU A 192 -5.45 -9.55 1.05
C GLU A 192 -5.61 -9.29 -0.46
N ASN A 193 -6.85 -9.23 -0.94
CA ASN A 193 -7.14 -9.06 -2.37
C ASN A 193 -7.72 -7.69 -2.71
N THR A 194 -7.42 -6.67 -1.94
CA THR A 194 -7.72 -5.28 -2.30
C THR A 194 -6.55 -4.71 -3.10
N TRP A 195 -6.82 -4.05 -4.24
CA TRP A 195 -5.75 -3.63 -5.16
C TRP A 195 -5.39 -2.14 -5.06
N SER A 196 -6.22 -1.34 -4.40
CA SER A 196 -5.96 0.08 -4.19
C SER A 196 -6.46 0.61 -2.84
N PRO A 197 -5.88 1.71 -2.33
CA PRO A 197 -6.39 2.37 -1.12
C PRO A 197 -7.85 2.85 -1.25
N GLN A 198 -8.29 3.15 -2.46
CA GLN A 198 -9.63 3.64 -2.74
C GLN A 198 -10.67 2.52 -2.63
N GLU A 199 -10.35 1.32 -3.10
CA GLU A 199 -11.19 0.13 -2.91
C GLU A 199 -11.37 -0.19 -1.42
N VAL A 200 -10.34 -0.01 -0.59
CA VAL A 200 -10.47 -0.13 0.87
C VAL A 200 -11.50 0.87 1.40
N THR A 201 -11.42 2.12 0.95
CA THR A 201 -12.39 3.15 1.37
C THR A 201 -13.81 2.78 0.95
N MET A 202 -13.98 2.38 -0.32
CA MET A 202 -15.28 1.95 -0.87
C MET A 202 -15.84 0.77 -0.07
N ARG A 203 -15.02 -0.24 0.22
CA ARG A 203 -15.41 -1.43 0.99
C ARG A 203 -15.88 -1.07 2.39
N LEU A 204 -15.13 -0.24 3.11
CA LEU A 204 -15.51 0.17 4.47
C LEU A 204 -16.77 1.05 4.50
N MET A 205 -17.01 1.87 3.47
CA MET A 205 -18.26 2.60 3.31
C MET A 205 -19.43 1.65 3.00
N TRP A 206 -19.19 0.63 2.19
CA TRP A 206 -20.17 -0.42 1.88
C TRP A 206 -20.59 -1.19 3.13
N ASP A 207 -19.59 -1.70 3.89
CA ASP A 207 -19.83 -2.43 5.14
C ASP A 207 -20.61 -1.61 6.19
N ALA A 208 -20.44 -0.27 6.15
CA ALA A 208 -21.20 0.62 7.03
C ALA A 208 -22.63 0.90 6.54
N ALA A 209 -22.87 0.90 5.22
CA ALA A 209 -24.14 1.26 4.60
C ALA A 209 -25.14 0.11 4.56
N VAL A 210 -24.67 -1.11 4.32
CA VAL A 210 -25.49 -2.31 4.15
C VAL A 210 -24.89 -3.52 4.84
N THR A 211 -25.73 -4.37 5.41
CA THR A 211 -25.27 -5.65 5.96
C THR A 211 -25.08 -6.63 4.81
N CYS A 212 -23.83 -6.92 4.48
CA CYS A 212 -23.44 -7.89 3.46
C CYS A 212 -22.65 -9.01 4.14
N PRO A 213 -23.15 -10.26 4.19
CA PRO A 213 -22.45 -11.34 4.88
C PRO A 213 -21.15 -11.77 4.18
N VAL A 214 -21.07 -11.58 2.86
CA VAL A 214 -19.90 -11.95 2.05
C VAL A 214 -19.65 -10.88 0.99
N LEU A 215 -18.80 -9.91 1.30
CA LEU A 215 -18.32 -8.93 0.31
C LEU A 215 -16.92 -9.33 -0.17
N LEU A 216 -16.83 -9.73 -1.42
CA LEU A 216 -15.58 -10.18 -2.06
C LEU A 216 -14.84 -9.00 -2.69
N CYS A 217 -13.50 -9.00 -2.58
CA CYS A 217 -12.63 -8.02 -3.21
C CYS A 217 -12.00 -8.64 -4.46
N ASN A 218 -12.11 -7.96 -5.59
CA ASN A 218 -11.46 -8.36 -6.85
C ASN A 218 -11.67 -9.85 -7.18
N ALA A 219 -12.91 -10.33 -6.99
CA ALA A 219 -13.27 -11.70 -7.28
C ALA A 219 -13.57 -11.88 -8.77
N PRO A 220 -12.90 -12.81 -9.47
CA PRO A 220 -13.19 -13.08 -10.87
C PRO A 220 -14.56 -13.72 -11.04
N VAL A 221 -15.32 -13.25 -11.99
CA VAL A 221 -16.65 -13.77 -12.37
C VAL A 221 -16.55 -14.43 -13.75
N PHE A 222 -17.14 -15.60 -13.88
CA PHE A 222 -17.11 -16.41 -15.10
C PHE A 222 -18.52 -16.67 -15.63
N ASP A 223 -18.65 -16.97 -16.92
CA ASP A 223 -19.84 -17.58 -17.47
C ASP A 223 -19.88 -19.09 -17.16
N ARG A 224 -21.00 -19.74 -17.47
CA ARG A 224 -21.16 -21.19 -17.26
C ARG A 224 -20.27 -22.07 -18.15
N SER A 225 -19.65 -21.48 -19.16
CA SER A 225 -18.67 -22.16 -20.04
C SER A 225 -17.24 -21.99 -19.55
N GLY A 226 -17.02 -21.26 -18.43
CA GLY A 226 -15.72 -20.99 -17.84
C GLY A 226 -14.95 -19.83 -18.49
N ASN A 227 -15.61 -18.99 -19.31
CA ASN A 227 -14.97 -17.78 -19.82
C ASN A 227 -14.99 -16.69 -18.75
N HIS A 228 -13.88 -15.99 -18.56
CA HIS A 228 -13.80 -14.87 -17.65
C HIS A 228 -14.63 -13.70 -18.20
N LEU A 229 -15.58 -13.20 -17.40
CA LEU A 229 -16.45 -12.08 -17.76
C LEU A 229 -15.84 -10.75 -17.27
N PHE A 230 -15.63 -10.62 -15.98
CA PHE A 230 -15.10 -9.42 -15.32
C PHE A 230 -14.56 -9.75 -13.92
N THR A 231 -13.82 -8.79 -13.36
CA THR A 231 -13.35 -8.82 -11.97
C THR A 231 -13.72 -7.47 -11.36
N PRO A 232 -14.88 -7.36 -10.66
CA PRO A 232 -15.27 -6.13 -9.97
C PRO A 232 -14.38 -5.87 -8.76
N ASP A 233 -14.17 -4.59 -8.41
CA ASP A 233 -13.41 -4.22 -7.21
C ASP A 233 -14.05 -4.79 -5.94
N LEU A 234 -15.39 -4.76 -5.88
CA LEU A 234 -16.21 -5.38 -4.83
C LEU A 234 -17.37 -6.17 -5.45
N PHE A 235 -17.69 -7.31 -4.84
CA PHE A 235 -18.81 -8.13 -5.31
C PHE A 235 -19.54 -8.80 -4.16
N ASP A 236 -20.86 -8.61 -4.08
CA ASP A 236 -21.76 -9.40 -3.25
C ASP A 236 -22.40 -10.51 -4.10
N PRO A 237 -21.94 -11.76 -3.97
CA PRO A 237 -22.45 -12.87 -4.74
C PRO A 237 -23.88 -13.30 -4.33
N MET A 238 -24.32 -12.91 -3.13
CA MET A 238 -25.66 -13.28 -2.63
C MET A 238 -26.76 -12.47 -3.28
N THR A 239 -26.44 -11.29 -3.76
CA THR A 239 -27.43 -10.37 -4.36
C THR A 239 -27.09 -10.01 -5.81
N GLY A 240 -25.86 -10.25 -6.26
CA GLY A 240 -25.39 -9.83 -7.57
C GLY A 240 -25.17 -8.33 -7.67
N VAL A 241 -24.77 -7.68 -6.57
CA VAL A 241 -24.37 -6.26 -6.58
C VAL A 241 -22.86 -6.16 -6.65
N ALA A 242 -22.36 -5.39 -7.63
CA ALA A 242 -20.95 -5.11 -7.85
C ALA A 242 -20.61 -3.66 -7.53
N GLY A 243 -19.39 -3.42 -7.07
CA GLY A 243 -18.82 -2.09 -6.86
C GLY A 243 -17.60 -1.88 -7.74
N GLU A 244 -17.53 -0.69 -8.34
CA GLU A 244 -16.42 -0.26 -9.17
C GLU A 244 -15.92 1.10 -8.70
N TYR A 245 -14.61 1.23 -8.51
CA TYR A 245 -14.00 2.52 -8.22
C TYR A 245 -13.43 3.15 -9.48
N ASN A 246 -13.99 4.28 -9.89
CA ASN A 246 -13.49 5.05 -11.02
C ASN A 246 -12.65 6.25 -10.51
N GLY A 247 -11.32 6.08 -10.45
CA GLY A 247 -10.38 7.12 -9.99
C GLY A 247 -9.94 8.10 -11.08
N ARG A 248 -10.32 7.86 -12.33
CA ARG A 248 -9.80 8.62 -13.48
C ARG A 248 -10.83 9.64 -13.94
N VAL A 249 -10.52 10.91 -13.73
CA VAL A 249 -11.09 12.02 -14.51
C VAL A 249 -10.20 12.16 -15.75
N HIS A 250 -10.38 11.29 -16.75
CA HIS A 250 -9.69 11.45 -18.03
C HIS A 250 -10.65 12.00 -19.08
N LEU A 251 -10.19 13.04 -19.76
CA LEU A 251 -10.86 13.74 -20.85
C LEU A 251 -10.72 13.02 -22.22
N ASP A 252 -10.28 11.77 -22.24
CA ASP A 252 -10.13 11.00 -23.47
C ASP A 252 -11.42 10.27 -23.82
N GLU A 253 -11.89 10.35 -25.04
CA GLU A 253 -13.16 9.80 -25.54
C GLU A 253 -13.28 8.28 -25.44
N ASP A 254 -12.20 7.54 -25.38
CA ASP A 254 -12.14 6.07 -25.38
C ASP A 254 -12.50 5.41 -24.01
N PRO A 255 -12.21 5.99 -22.84
CA PRO A 255 -12.60 5.43 -21.54
C PRO A 255 -14.11 5.40 -21.33
N PHE A 256 -14.85 6.39 -21.81
CA PHE A 256 -16.30 6.47 -21.65
C PHE A 256 -17.04 5.32 -22.37
N ARG A 257 -16.59 4.96 -23.55
CA ARG A 257 -17.13 3.80 -24.29
C ARG A 257 -16.88 2.49 -23.54
N ARG A 258 -15.67 2.30 -23.02
CA ARG A 258 -15.32 1.09 -22.26
C ARG A 258 -16.15 0.96 -20.98
N ASP A 259 -16.41 2.07 -20.31
CA ASP A 259 -17.25 2.08 -19.10
C ASP A 259 -18.70 1.73 -19.43
N LEU A 260 -19.26 2.24 -20.53
CA LEU A 260 -20.60 1.88 -21.02
C LEU A 260 -20.71 0.41 -21.44
N ASP A 261 -19.71 -0.11 -22.14
CA ASP A 261 -19.66 -1.51 -22.55
C ASP A 261 -19.56 -2.44 -21.32
N LYS A 262 -18.78 -2.04 -20.33
CA LYS A 262 -18.63 -2.76 -19.06
C LYS A 262 -19.96 -2.76 -18.27
N GLU A 263 -20.62 -1.60 -18.15
CA GLU A 263 -21.94 -1.53 -17.52
C GLU A 263 -22.99 -2.37 -18.25
N ALA A 264 -22.98 -2.35 -19.59
CA ALA A 264 -23.90 -3.15 -20.41
C ALA A 264 -23.65 -4.65 -20.18
N ALA A 265 -22.38 -5.08 -20.07
CA ALA A 265 -22.00 -6.45 -19.76
C ALA A 265 -22.52 -6.90 -18.37
N TYR A 266 -22.33 -6.08 -17.34
CA TYR A 266 -22.89 -6.38 -16.02
C TYR A 266 -24.42 -6.53 -16.06
N ARG A 267 -25.09 -5.59 -16.70
CA ARG A 267 -26.55 -5.61 -16.85
C ARG A 267 -27.05 -6.83 -17.62
N HIS A 268 -26.32 -7.25 -18.66
CA HIS A 268 -26.63 -8.47 -19.43
C HIS A 268 -26.64 -9.72 -18.54
N HIS A 269 -25.71 -9.78 -17.58
CA HIS A 269 -25.63 -10.86 -16.62
C HIS A 269 -26.48 -10.67 -15.37
N GLY A 270 -27.34 -9.65 -15.32
CA GLY A 270 -28.25 -9.38 -14.20
C GLY A 270 -27.55 -8.87 -12.95
N ILE A 271 -26.37 -8.27 -13.09
CA ILE A 271 -25.59 -7.69 -12.00
C ILE A 271 -25.85 -6.18 -11.95
N GLU A 272 -26.19 -5.69 -10.76
CA GLU A 272 -26.32 -4.27 -10.48
C GLU A 272 -24.95 -3.68 -10.10
N VAL A 273 -24.57 -2.54 -10.70
CA VAL A 273 -23.27 -1.90 -10.44
C VAL A 273 -23.46 -0.59 -9.71
N VAL A 274 -22.61 -0.38 -8.71
CA VAL A 274 -22.44 0.90 -8.02
C VAL A 274 -21.04 1.42 -8.28
N THR A 275 -20.93 2.48 -9.08
CA THR A 275 -19.66 3.14 -9.35
C THR A 275 -19.40 4.20 -8.29
N MET A 276 -18.23 4.15 -7.63
CA MET A 276 -17.75 5.16 -6.71
C MET A 276 -16.63 5.99 -7.38
N MET A 277 -16.72 7.30 -7.24
CA MET A 277 -15.73 8.25 -7.75
C MET A 277 -14.93 8.88 -6.62
N SER A 278 -13.83 9.54 -6.95
CA SER A 278 -12.96 10.19 -5.95
C SER A 278 -13.66 11.26 -5.10
N ALA A 279 -14.68 11.91 -5.64
CA ALA A 279 -15.50 12.89 -4.92
C ALA A 279 -16.41 12.25 -3.86
N ASP A 280 -16.85 11.02 -4.08
CA ASP A 280 -17.79 10.31 -3.21
C ASP A 280 -17.26 10.05 -1.79
N ARG A 281 -15.95 10.08 -1.61
CA ARG A 281 -15.33 9.96 -0.27
C ARG A 281 -15.75 11.08 0.70
N TYR A 282 -16.28 12.16 0.17
CA TYR A 282 -16.79 13.31 0.95
C TYR A 282 -18.31 13.37 1.01
N ASP A 283 -19.00 12.45 0.31
CA ASP A 283 -20.46 12.40 0.23
C ASP A 283 -20.96 10.97 0.52
N VAL A 284 -20.75 10.56 1.77
CA VAL A 284 -21.09 9.21 2.25
C VAL A 284 -22.57 8.90 2.08
N ASP A 285 -23.43 9.88 2.36
CA ASP A 285 -24.90 9.72 2.27
C ASP A 285 -25.35 9.41 0.82
N ASN A 286 -24.69 10.00 -0.16
CA ASN A 286 -24.96 9.72 -1.56
C ASN A 286 -24.54 8.31 -1.96
N VAL A 287 -23.38 7.86 -1.47
CA VAL A 287 -22.91 6.48 -1.70
C VAL A 287 -23.88 5.49 -1.07
N GLU A 288 -24.28 5.69 0.17
CA GLU A 288 -25.24 4.85 0.89
C GLU A 288 -26.58 4.76 0.12
N ARG A 289 -27.10 5.90 -0.33
CA ARG A 289 -28.35 5.94 -1.11
C ARG A 289 -28.24 5.16 -2.41
N ARG A 290 -27.12 5.28 -3.15
CA ARG A 290 -26.87 4.52 -4.39
C ARG A 290 -26.74 3.02 -4.13
N LEU A 291 -26.05 2.65 -3.06
CA LEU A 291 -25.93 1.26 -2.62
C LEU A 291 -27.29 0.67 -2.30
N ARG A 292 -28.06 1.30 -1.42
CA ARG A 292 -29.42 0.84 -1.06
C ARG A 292 -30.31 0.69 -2.28
N ALA A 293 -30.29 1.66 -3.20
CA ALA A 293 -31.06 1.59 -4.43
C ALA A 293 -30.61 0.42 -5.35
N ALA A 294 -29.33 0.09 -5.40
CA ALA A 294 -28.84 -1.08 -6.14
C ALA A 294 -29.32 -2.40 -5.52
N TYR A 295 -29.24 -2.51 -4.18
CA TYR A 295 -29.77 -3.67 -3.46
C TYR A 295 -31.28 -3.83 -3.63
N ASP A 296 -32.05 -2.74 -3.60
CA ASP A 296 -33.50 -2.75 -3.86
C ASP A 296 -33.80 -3.23 -5.28
N ARG A 297 -33.02 -2.84 -6.28
CA ARG A 297 -33.20 -3.32 -7.67
C ARG A 297 -32.80 -4.79 -7.80
N ALA A 298 -31.70 -5.19 -7.22
CA ALA A 298 -31.24 -6.57 -7.22
C ALA A 298 -32.26 -7.51 -6.54
N GLY A 299 -32.82 -7.11 -5.39
CA GLY A 299 -33.79 -7.89 -4.64
C GLY A 299 -35.16 -8.09 -5.35
N ARG A 300 -35.46 -7.31 -6.41
CA ARG A 300 -36.67 -7.47 -7.22
C ARG A 300 -36.53 -8.52 -8.31
N ARG A 301 -35.38 -9.11 -8.51
CA ARG A 301 -35.06 -10.08 -9.56
C ARG A 301 -34.44 -11.33 -8.96
N PRO A 302 -34.73 -12.52 -9.48
CA PRO A 302 -33.94 -13.69 -9.11
C PRO A 302 -32.50 -13.51 -9.57
N LEU A 303 -31.56 -14.09 -8.84
CA LEU A 303 -30.16 -14.14 -9.28
C LEU A 303 -30.07 -14.76 -10.67
N SER A 304 -29.34 -14.10 -11.54
CA SER A 304 -29.09 -14.62 -12.88
C SER A 304 -28.26 -15.90 -12.79
N GLY A 305 -28.75 -16.96 -13.44
CA GLY A 305 -27.96 -18.19 -13.59
C GLY A 305 -26.84 -18.10 -14.63
N SER A 306 -26.58 -16.92 -15.23
CA SER A 306 -25.64 -16.75 -16.34
C SER A 306 -24.17 -16.60 -15.92
N TRP A 307 -23.88 -16.45 -14.64
CA TRP A 307 -22.54 -16.30 -14.10
C TRP A 307 -22.28 -17.25 -12.94
N THR A 308 -20.99 -17.42 -12.60
CA THR A 308 -20.51 -18.22 -11.46
C THR A 308 -19.21 -17.63 -10.92
N LEU A 309 -18.88 -17.98 -9.67
CA LEU A 309 -17.55 -17.75 -9.07
C LEU A 309 -16.68 -19.02 -9.09
N ASP A 310 -17.23 -20.14 -9.58
CA ASP A 310 -16.46 -21.36 -9.73
C ASP A 310 -15.34 -21.11 -10.75
N GLN A 311 -14.13 -21.22 -10.29
CA GLN A 311 -12.95 -20.97 -11.12
C GLN A 311 -12.68 -22.18 -12.02
N PRO A 312 -12.54 -22.01 -13.33
CA PRO A 312 -12.18 -23.08 -14.25
C PRO A 312 -10.73 -23.52 -14.04
N ASP A 313 -10.38 -24.75 -14.45
CA ASP A 313 -9.03 -25.35 -14.24
C ASP A 313 -7.89 -24.52 -14.82
N TRP A 314 -8.14 -23.71 -15.83
CA TRP A 314 -7.13 -22.82 -16.43
C TRP A 314 -6.87 -21.55 -15.63
N TRP A 315 -7.73 -21.22 -14.64
CA TRP A 315 -7.57 -20.01 -13.81
C TRP A 315 -6.66 -20.29 -12.61
N VAL A 316 -5.76 -19.37 -12.34
CA VAL A 316 -4.91 -19.42 -11.14
C VAL A 316 -5.42 -18.43 -10.12
N ASP A 317 -5.82 -18.93 -8.97
CA ASP A 317 -6.32 -18.11 -7.88
C ASP A 317 -5.17 -17.34 -7.20
N THR A 318 -5.28 -16.01 -7.21
CA THR A 318 -4.32 -15.07 -6.62
C THR A 318 -4.93 -14.27 -5.45
N SER A 319 -6.04 -14.73 -4.90
CA SER A 319 -6.82 -13.99 -3.90
C SER A 319 -6.15 -13.84 -2.54
N THR A 320 -5.18 -14.71 -2.21
CA THR A 320 -4.43 -14.63 -0.94
C THR A 320 -2.93 -14.43 -1.17
N VAL A 321 -2.26 -13.84 -0.18
CA VAL A 321 -0.80 -13.67 -0.20
C VAL A 321 -0.08 -15.01 -0.31
N ALA A 322 -0.54 -16.01 0.44
CA ALA A 322 0.04 -17.35 0.39
C ALA A 322 0.02 -17.97 -1.03
N ARG A 323 -1.12 -17.84 -1.73
CA ARG A 323 -1.24 -18.31 -3.13
C ARG A 323 -0.32 -17.52 -4.06
N ARG A 324 -0.25 -16.21 -3.92
CA ARG A 324 0.63 -15.38 -4.74
C ARG A 324 2.11 -15.66 -4.50
N ARG A 325 2.51 -15.87 -3.25
CA ARG A 325 3.90 -16.26 -2.91
C ARG A 325 4.30 -17.62 -3.47
N ALA A 326 3.35 -18.54 -3.63
CA ALA A 326 3.57 -19.87 -4.21
C ALA A 326 3.82 -19.85 -5.73
N LEU A 327 3.48 -18.76 -6.42
CA LEU A 327 3.65 -18.64 -7.87
C LEU A 327 5.13 -18.55 -8.26
N SER A 328 5.50 -19.25 -9.34
CA SER A 328 6.78 -19.04 -10.02
C SER A 328 6.88 -17.63 -10.61
N GLN A 329 8.08 -17.19 -10.96
CA GLN A 329 8.30 -15.87 -11.55
C GLN A 329 7.51 -15.69 -12.88
N SER A 330 7.41 -16.73 -13.70
CA SER A 330 6.64 -16.71 -14.95
C SER A 330 5.14 -16.59 -14.69
N GLU A 331 4.61 -17.33 -13.73
CA GLU A 331 3.20 -17.24 -13.34
C GLU A 331 2.86 -15.86 -12.75
N ARG A 332 3.73 -15.31 -11.89
CA ARG A 332 3.57 -13.94 -11.38
C ARG A 332 3.48 -12.92 -12.51
N ALA A 333 4.34 -13.02 -13.53
CA ALA A 333 4.32 -12.11 -14.68
C ALA A 333 3.01 -12.18 -15.48
N ILE A 334 2.35 -13.33 -15.52
CA ILE A 334 1.07 -13.53 -16.21
C ILE A 334 -0.11 -13.08 -15.33
N TRP A 335 -0.19 -13.64 -14.12
CA TRP A 335 -1.41 -13.58 -13.29
C TRP A 335 -1.50 -12.29 -12.45
N LEU A 336 -0.38 -11.71 -12.04
CA LEU A 336 -0.38 -10.47 -11.26
C LEU A 336 -0.37 -9.20 -12.12
N ARG A 337 -0.17 -9.32 -13.44
CA ARG A 337 -0.22 -8.17 -14.37
C ARG A 337 -1.58 -7.47 -14.40
N ARG A 338 -2.66 -8.19 -14.10
CA ARG A 338 -4.05 -7.63 -14.09
C ARG A 338 -4.36 -6.81 -12.84
N ARG A 339 -3.50 -6.84 -11.82
CA ARG A 339 -3.65 -6.08 -10.57
C ARG A 339 -3.09 -4.64 -10.66
N THR A 340 -2.92 -4.12 -11.86
CA THR A 340 -2.31 -2.80 -12.11
C THR A 340 -3.37 -1.75 -12.43
#